data_b15d905e412a3abd2edbe4f4aa8021ee
#
_entry.id   b15d905e412a3abd2edbe4f4aa8021ee
#
_cell.length_a   1.000
_cell.length_b   1.000
_cell.length_c   1.000
_cell.angle_alpha   90.00
_cell.angle_beta   90.00
_cell.angle_gamma   90.00
#
_symmetry.space_group_name_H-M   'P 1'
#
loop_
_entity.id
_entity.type
_entity.pdbx_description
1 polymer ?
#
loop_
_entity_poly.entity_id
_entity_poly.type
_entity_poly.pdbx_seq_one_letter_code
_entity_poly.pdbx_strand_id
1 'polypeptide(L)'
;MWGESMISNQILQSTIEGLKAITRVDLCVMDTEGKNLASTFEEAEQYEEAVLNFAESPAESQVLSGNQFFKVFDEQQLEYIILARGDNDDVYMVGKIAGFQIQNLLIAYKERYDKDNFIKNLLLDHLLLVDIYNRAKKLHIDVEARRIVFLIETKNEKDSNALETVRSLFTGKTKDFITAVDEKDIIVVKELKPGESYEDMDKVAKTMLDMLNSEAMSSVNISYGTIVPEIKDVSRSYKEAKMALDVGKIFYADYNIVGYNNLGIGRLIYQLPMPLCKMFIREIFDGKSPDEFDEETLSTINKFFENSLNVSETSRQLYIHRNTLVYRLDKLQKTTNLDIRVFDDAITFKIALMVVKYMKYMENLEY
;
A
#
# COMPACT_ATOMS: atom_id res chain seq x y z
N MET A 1 18.69 -11.11 -14.70
CA MET A 1 18.30 -11.62 -13.35
C MET A 1 17.06 -12.48 -13.54
N TRP A 2 17.25 -13.75 -13.88
CA TRP A 2 16.22 -14.75 -14.15
C TRP A 2 16.60 -15.96 -13.32
N GLY A 3 15.96 -16.19 -12.17
CA GLY A 3 16.35 -17.29 -11.28
C GLY A 3 15.48 -17.49 -10.04
N GLU A 4 14.33 -16.80 -9.96
CA GLU A 4 13.36 -17.14 -8.91
C GLU A 4 12.17 -17.83 -9.56
N SER A 5 11.88 -19.05 -9.10
CA SER A 5 10.69 -19.82 -9.50
C SER A 5 9.44 -18.94 -9.31
N MET A 6 8.61 -18.83 -10.33
CA MET A 6 7.38 -18.02 -10.31
C MET A 6 6.39 -18.50 -9.22
N ILE A 7 6.42 -19.78 -8.89
CA ILE A 7 5.67 -20.38 -7.79
C ILE A 7 6.64 -20.65 -6.63
N SER A 8 6.29 -20.24 -5.41
CA SER A 8 7.16 -20.50 -4.25
C SER A 8 7.30 -22.01 -3.99
N ASN A 9 8.51 -22.44 -3.59
CA ASN A 9 8.77 -23.85 -3.27
C ASN A 9 7.81 -24.42 -2.23
N GLN A 10 7.36 -23.60 -1.27
CA GLN A 10 6.39 -24.01 -0.26
C GLN A 10 5.04 -24.40 -0.86
N ILE A 11 4.58 -23.71 -1.89
CA ILE A 11 3.32 -23.99 -2.57
C ILE A 11 3.45 -25.24 -3.44
N LEU A 12 4.58 -25.37 -4.17
CA LEU A 12 4.86 -26.61 -4.90
C LEU A 12 4.89 -27.80 -3.94
N GLN A 13 5.58 -27.68 -2.82
CA GLN A 13 5.67 -28.71 -1.78
C GLN A 13 4.30 -29.11 -1.24
N SER A 14 3.50 -28.13 -0.80
CA SER A 14 2.14 -28.37 -0.30
C SER A 14 1.24 -29.07 -1.34
N THR A 15 1.40 -28.69 -2.62
CA THR A 15 0.62 -29.27 -3.72
C THR A 15 0.94 -30.75 -3.94
N ILE A 16 2.24 -31.11 -4.01
CA ILE A 16 2.63 -32.52 -4.23
C ILE A 16 2.41 -33.37 -3.00
N GLU A 17 2.53 -32.84 -1.79
CA GLU A 17 2.19 -33.54 -0.55
C GLU A 17 0.69 -33.88 -0.50
N GLY A 18 -0.17 -32.91 -0.89
CA GLY A 18 -1.61 -33.15 -1.00
C GLY A 18 -1.95 -34.23 -1.99
N LEU A 19 -1.29 -34.26 -3.15
CA LEU A 19 -1.47 -35.31 -4.16
C LEU A 19 -0.98 -36.66 -3.62
N LYS A 20 0.20 -36.73 -2.99
CA LYS A 20 0.73 -37.96 -2.38
C LYS A 20 -0.21 -38.52 -1.30
N ALA A 21 -0.77 -37.69 -0.45
CA ALA A 21 -1.70 -38.09 0.60
C ALA A 21 -2.93 -38.84 0.04
N ILE A 22 -3.40 -38.45 -1.17
CA ILE A 22 -4.55 -39.05 -1.82
C ILE A 22 -4.16 -40.30 -2.63
N THR A 23 -3.06 -40.24 -3.38
CA THR A 23 -2.71 -41.18 -4.43
C THR A 23 -1.67 -42.21 -4.00
N ARG A 24 -0.90 -41.90 -2.94
CA ARG A 24 0.26 -42.69 -2.47
C ARG A 24 1.39 -42.80 -3.50
N VAL A 25 1.41 -41.92 -4.52
CA VAL A 25 2.49 -41.82 -5.50
C VAL A 25 3.44 -40.75 -5.03
N ASP A 26 4.74 -41.04 -5.07
CA ASP A 26 5.78 -40.07 -4.77
C ASP A 26 5.97 -39.12 -5.95
N LEU A 27 6.09 -37.84 -5.62
CA LEU A 27 6.24 -36.77 -6.58
C LEU A 27 7.45 -35.86 -6.24
N CYS A 28 8.11 -35.38 -7.30
CA CYS A 28 9.14 -34.38 -7.19
C CYS A 28 8.96 -33.34 -8.31
N VAL A 29 9.22 -32.08 -8.03
CA VAL A 29 9.21 -30.96 -8.97
C VAL A 29 10.61 -30.40 -9.03
N MET A 30 11.16 -30.34 -10.24
CA MET A 30 12.50 -29.78 -10.51
C MET A 30 12.40 -28.67 -11.55
N ASP A 31 13.35 -27.75 -11.52
CA ASP A 31 13.51 -26.77 -12.59
C ASP A 31 14.20 -27.38 -13.82
N THR A 32 14.38 -26.58 -14.85
CA THR A 32 15.03 -27.00 -16.12
C THR A 32 16.54 -27.26 -15.96
N GLU A 33 17.14 -26.82 -14.85
CA GLU A 33 18.55 -27.03 -14.52
C GLU A 33 18.74 -28.29 -13.62
N GLY A 34 17.66 -29.01 -13.31
CA GLY A 34 17.68 -30.20 -12.48
C GLY A 34 17.67 -29.94 -10.98
N LYS A 35 17.52 -28.68 -10.55
CA LYS A 35 17.45 -28.33 -9.14
C LYS A 35 16.12 -28.76 -8.54
N ASN A 36 16.16 -29.45 -7.40
CA ASN A 36 14.97 -29.82 -6.65
C ASN A 36 14.29 -28.61 -6.03
N LEU A 37 13.02 -28.36 -6.40
CA LEU A 37 12.19 -27.28 -5.86
C LEU A 37 11.21 -27.79 -4.79
N ALA A 38 10.71 -29.02 -4.94
CA ALA A 38 9.81 -29.68 -4.00
C ALA A 38 9.88 -31.21 -4.19
N SER A 39 9.87 -31.97 -3.11
CA SER A 39 9.90 -33.44 -3.17
C SER A 39 9.15 -34.06 -2.02
N THR A 40 8.47 -35.19 -2.28
CA THR A 40 7.81 -36.02 -1.27
C THR A 40 8.65 -37.24 -0.82
N PHE A 41 9.87 -37.36 -1.32
CA PHE A 41 10.83 -38.40 -0.98
C PHE A 41 12.24 -37.85 -0.88
N GLU A 42 13.12 -38.56 -0.20
CA GLU A 42 14.54 -38.27 -0.10
C GLU A 42 15.28 -38.66 -1.40
N GLU A 43 16.50 -38.14 -1.59
CA GLU A 43 17.38 -38.48 -2.73
C GLU A 43 16.86 -38.03 -4.12
N ALA A 44 16.07 -36.94 -4.17
CA ALA A 44 15.61 -36.36 -5.45
C ALA A 44 16.78 -35.90 -6.34
N GLU A 45 17.89 -35.48 -5.75
CA GLU A 45 19.09 -34.97 -6.44
C GLU A 45 19.74 -36.03 -7.37
N GLN A 46 19.55 -37.33 -7.13
CA GLN A 46 20.08 -38.38 -8.00
C GLN A 46 19.49 -38.35 -9.43
N TYR A 47 18.40 -37.62 -9.63
CA TYR A 47 17.71 -37.54 -10.93
C TYR A 47 18.12 -36.29 -11.75
N GLU A 48 19.04 -35.46 -11.26
CA GLU A 48 19.48 -34.22 -11.91
C GLU A 48 19.92 -34.47 -13.38
N GLU A 49 20.82 -35.42 -13.60
CA GLU A 49 21.31 -35.77 -14.96
C GLU A 49 20.16 -36.31 -15.86
N ALA A 50 19.24 -37.07 -15.32
CA ALA A 50 18.08 -37.58 -16.06
C ALA A 50 17.10 -36.46 -16.44
N VAL A 51 16.94 -35.47 -15.54
CA VAL A 51 16.11 -34.27 -15.79
C VAL A 51 16.73 -33.40 -16.89
N LEU A 52 18.05 -33.13 -16.86
CA LEU A 52 18.74 -32.37 -17.88
C LEU A 52 18.59 -33.01 -19.27
N ASN A 53 18.82 -34.32 -19.35
CA ASN A 53 18.66 -35.06 -20.61
C ASN A 53 17.19 -35.07 -21.11
N PHE A 54 16.23 -35.15 -20.18
CA PHE A 54 14.81 -35.11 -20.54
C PHE A 54 14.37 -33.68 -20.94
N ALA A 55 14.93 -32.64 -20.34
CA ALA A 55 14.63 -31.24 -20.70
C ALA A 55 14.89 -30.99 -22.20
N GLU A 56 15.98 -31.49 -22.75
CA GLU A 56 16.36 -31.38 -24.16
C GLU A 56 15.59 -32.31 -25.11
N SER A 57 14.95 -33.36 -24.59
CA SER A 57 14.17 -34.32 -25.36
C SER A 57 12.92 -33.66 -25.98
N PRO A 58 12.48 -34.05 -27.17
CA PRO A 58 11.22 -33.57 -27.76
C PRO A 58 9.97 -34.18 -27.10
N ALA A 59 10.12 -35.19 -26.25
CA ALA A 59 9.00 -35.86 -25.60
C ALA A 59 8.40 -35.02 -24.48
N GLU A 60 7.06 -34.98 -24.37
CA GLU A 60 6.34 -34.35 -23.25
C GLU A 60 6.34 -35.19 -21.99
N SER A 61 6.45 -36.51 -22.14
CA SER A 61 6.60 -37.45 -21.03
C SER A 61 7.49 -38.62 -21.43
N GLN A 62 8.24 -39.15 -20.48
CA GLN A 62 9.17 -40.26 -20.72
C GLN A 62 9.34 -41.10 -19.45
N VAL A 63 9.61 -42.39 -19.65
CA VAL A 63 10.02 -43.32 -18.59
C VAL A 63 11.54 -43.41 -18.58
N LEU A 64 12.17 -43.04 -17.47
CA LEU A 64 13.61 -43.16 -17.27
C LEU A 64 13.89 -43.86 -15.96
N SER A 65 14.67 -44.95 -16.00
CA SER A 65 15.03 -45.73 -14.81
C SER A 65 13.81 -46.19 -13.96
N GLY A 66 12.70 -46.54 -14.64
CA GLY A 66 11.47 -46.95 -13.97
C GLY A 66 10.58 -45.85 -13.41
N ASN A 67 10.98 -44.59 -13.53
CA ASN A 67 10.22 -43.44 -13.08
C ASN A 67 9.61 -42.67 -14.26
N GLN A 68 8.47 -42.01 -14.03
CA GLN A 68 7.74 -41.25 -15.02
C GLN A 68 8.12 -39.77 -14.93
N PHE A 69 8.55 -39.17 -16.04
CA PHE A 69 8.89 -37.75 -16.15
C PHE A 69 7.87 -37.04 -17.02
N PHE A 70 7.49 -35.80 -16.62
CA PHE A 70 6.51 -34.97 -17.32
C PHE A 70 7.02 -33.54 -17.41
N LYS A 71 6.86 -32.89 -18.55
CA LYS A 71 7.16 -31.48 -18.77
C LYS A 71 5.96 -30.60 -18.43
N VAL A 72 6.21 -29.48 -17.79
CA VAL A 72 5.24 -28.43 -17.55
C VAL A 72 5.71 -27.17 -18.22
N PHE A 73 4.88 -26.62 -19.11
CA PHE A 73 5.20 -25.48 -19.93
C PHE A 73 4.45 -24.22 -19.48
N ASP A 74 5.11 -23.07 -19.58
CA ASP A 74 4.46 -21.76 -19.64
C ASP A 74 4.41 -21.32 -21.12
N GLU A 75 3.24 -21.36 -21.73
CA GLU A 75 3.06 -21.18 -23.17
C GLU A 75 3.93 -22.17 -23.97
N GLN A 76 5.10 -21.72 -24.46
CA GLN A 76 6.06 -22.56 -25.20
C GLN A 76 7.39 -22.78 -24.47
N GLN A 77 7.56 -22.19 -23.29
CA GLN A 77 8.76 -22.31 -22.48
C GLN A 77 8.61 -23.40 -21.45
N LEU A 78 9.58 -24.33 -21.39
CA LEU A 78 9.64 -25.34 -20.34
C LEU A 78 9.99 -24.69 -19.01
N GLU A 79 9.17 -24.87 -17.99
CA GLU A 79 9.37 -24.24 -16.66
C GLU A 79 9.71 -25.28 -15.59
N TYR A 80 8.98 -26.41 -15.57
CA TYR A 80 9.20 -27.46 -14.57
C TYR A 80 9.21 -28.84 -15.21
N ILE A 81 9.90 -29.73 -14.52
CA ILE A 81 9.86 -31.16 -14.79
C ILE A 81 9.34 -31.87 -13.54
N ILE A 82 8.32 -32.71 -13.70
CA ILE A 82 7.74 -33.51 -12.63
C ILE A 82 8.22 -34.92 -12.79
N LEU A 83 8.69 -35.50 -11.70
CA LEU A 83 9.01 -36.91 -11.55
C LEU A 83 7.95 -37.56 -10.70
N ALA A 84 7.36 -38.66 -11.18
CA ALA A 84 6.42 -39.48 -10.43
C ALA A 84 6.99 -40.90 -10.27
N ARG A 85 6.96 -41.40 -9.03
CA ARG A 85 7.51 -42.67 -8.63
C ARG A 85 6.51 -43.51 -7.81
N GLY A 86 6.39 -44.79 -8.10
CA GLY A 86 5.55 -45.72 -7.36
C GLY A 86 5.47 -47.08 -8.03
N ASP A 87 4.93 -48.05 -7.32
CA ASP A 87 4.79 -49.46 -7.81
C ASP A 87 3.43 -49.74 -8.46
N ASN A 88 2.58 -48.71 -8.60
CA ASN A 88 1.21 -48.86 -9.08
C ASN A 88 1.09 -48.46 -10.55
N ASP A 89 0.16 -49.07 -11.28
CA ASP A 89 -0.16 -48.74 -12.67
C ASP A 89 -0.66 -47.29 -12.84
N ASP A 90 -1.06 -46.64 -11.74
CA ASP A 90 -1.62 -45.28 -11.74
C ASP A 90 -0.56 -44.16 -11.76
N VAL A 91 0.75 -44.48 -11.63
CA VAL A 91 1.84 -43.49 -11.53
C VAL A 91 1.82 -42.51 -12.71
N TYR A 92 1.60 -43.02 -13.93
CA TYR A 92 1.50 -42.19 -15.12
C TYR A 92 0.34 -41.20 -15.05
N MET A 93 -0.85 -41.69 -14.61
CA MET A 93 -2.03 -40.82 -14.48
C MET A 93 -1.85 -39.77 -13.40
N VAL A 94 -1.29 -40.14 -12.26
CA VAL A 94 -1.01 -39.23 -11.14
C VAL A 94 0.02 -38.17 -11.56
N GLY A 95 1.09 -38.55 -12.27
CA GLY A 95 2.07 -37.61 -12.81
C GLY A 95 1.44 -36.62 -13.79
N LYS A 96 0.53 -37.07 -14.66
CA LYS A 96 -0.24 -36.19 -15.56
C LYS A 96 -1.15 -35.23 -14.80
N ILE A 97 -1.82 -35.69 -13.74
CA ILE A 97 -2.66 -34.84 -12.87
C ILE A 97 -1.80 -33.81 -12.16
N ALA A 98 -0.65 -34.19 -11.62
CA ALA A 98 0.30 -33.28 -11.00
C ALA A 98 0.79 -32.22 -11.98
N GLY A 99 1.14 -32.60 -13.22
CA GLY A 99 1.52 -31.70 -14.30
C GLY A 99 0.43 -30.68 -14.60
N PHE A 100 -0.78 -31.14 -14.79
CA PHE A 100 -1.93 -30.27 -15.04
C PHE A 100 -2.22 -29.31 -13.87
N GLN A 101 -2.14 -29.81 -12.64
CA GLN A 101 -2.34 -28.99 -11.43
C GLN A 101 -1.26 -27.89 -11.31
N ILE A 102 0.01 -28.24 -11.50
CA ILE A 102 1.10 -27.28 -11.43
C ILE A 102 1.03 -26.28 -12.58
N GLN A 103 0.63 -26.70 -13.78
CA GLN A 103 0.40 -25.80 -14.91
C GLN A 103 -0.73 -24.78 -14.63
N ASN A 104 -1.83 -25.21 -14.02
CA ASN A 104 -2.91 -24.30 -13.62
C ASN A 104 -2.44 -23.32 -12.55
N LEU A 105 -1.63 -23.77 -11.60
CA LEU A 105 -1.02 -22.87 -10.61
C LEU A 105 -0.11 -21.84 -11.30
N LEU A 106 0.73 -22.28 -12.23
CA LEU A 106 1.63 -21.38 -12.98
C LEU A 106 0.85 -20.28 -13.71
N ILE A 107 -0.22 -20.64 -14.42
CA ILE A 107 -1.10 -19.68 -15.11
C ILE A 107 -1.72 -18.70 -14.12
N ALA A 108 -2.23 -19.19 -12.99
CA ALA A 108 -2.85 -18.35 -11.97
C ALA A 108 -1.86 -17.36 -11.32
N TYR A 109 -0.63 -17.82 -11.03
CA TYR A 109 0.44 -16.98 -10.49
C TYR A 109 0.91 -15.92 -11.49
N LYS A 110 1.05 -16.29 -12.77
CA LYS A 110 1.41 -15.37 -13.85
C LYS A 110 0.35 -14.29 -14.01
N GLU A 111 -0.93 -14.66 -14.05
CA GLU A 111 -2.03 -13.70 -14.15
C GLU A 111 -2.04 -12.73 -12.95
N ARG A 112 -1.81 -13.25 -11.74
CA ARG A 112 -1.71 -12.43 -10.53
C ARG A 112 -0.52 -11.47 -10.58
N TYR A 113 0.64 -11.96 -11.01
CA TYR A 113 1.86 -11.15 -11.17
C TYR A 113 1.68 -10.05 -12.23
N ASP A 114 1.06 -10.38 -13.35
CA ASP A 114 0.77 -9.42 -14.43
C ASP A 114 -0.21 -8.33 -13.96
N LYS A 115 -1.23 -8.69 -13.19
CA LYS A 115 -2.16 -7.73 -12.57
C LYS A 115 -1.46 -6.82 -11.56
N ASP A 116 -0.65 -7.37 -10.66
CA ASP A 116 0.09 -6.60 -9.66
C ASP A 116 1.07 -5.64 -10.34
N ASN A 117 1.83 -6.12 -11.32
CA ASN A 117 2.74 -5.30 -12.12
C ASN A 117 2.03 -4.19 -12.90
N PHE A 118 0.87 -4.50 -13.49
CA PHE A 118 0.05 -3.51 -14.17
C PHE A 118 -0.38 -2.40 -13.22
N ILE A 119 -0.91 -2.75 -12.05
CA ILE A 119 -1.37 -1.80 -11.03
C ILE A 119 -0.21 -0.96 -10.49
N LYS A 120 0.95 -1.56 -10.18
CA LYS A 120 2.14 -0.81 -9.74
C LYS A 120 2.60 0.23 -10.77
N ASN A 121 2.71 -0.17 -12.03
CA ASN A 121 3.10 0.75 -13.10
C ASN A 121 2.04 1.84 -13.35
N LEU A 122 0.76 1.52 -13.17
CA LEU A 122 -0.33 2.49 -13.27
C LEU A 122 -0.26 3.53 -12.14
N LEU A 123 -0.07 3.11 -10.90
CA LEU A 123 0.07 3.99 -9.73
C LEU A 123 1.25 4.96 -9.88
N LEU A 124 2.35 4.48 -10.47
CA LEU A 124 3.58 5.26 -10.67
C LEU A 124 3.59 6.11 -11.95
N ASP A 125 2.51 6.15 -12.72
CA ASP A 125 2.41 6.83 -14.03
C ASP A 125 3.44 6.35 -15.08
N HIS A 126 3.82 5.08 -15.03
CA HIS A 126 4.79 4.51 -15.95
C HIS A 126 4.15 3.96 -17.26
N LEU A 127 2.84 4.12 -17.44
CA LEU A 127 2.10 3.59 -18.58
C LEU A 127 1.55 4.72 -19.47
N LEU A 128 1.64 4.53 -20.76
CA LEU A 128 0.93 5.37 -21.72
C LEU A 128 -0.57 5.03 -21.72
N LEU A 129 -1.42 6.00 -22.05
CA LEU A 129 -2.88 5.83 -22.03
C LEU A 129 -3.35 4.62 -22.86
N VAL A 130 -2.74 4.41 -24.02
CA VAL A 130 -3.05 3.27 -24.91
C VAL A 130 -2.71 1.94 -24.23
N ASP A 131 -1.59 1.88 -23.51
CA ASP A 131 -1.15 0.69 -22.82
C ASP A 131 -2.06 0.38 -21.62
N ILE A 132 -2.55 1.42 -20.92
CA ILE A 132 -3.49 1.25 -19.82
C ILE A 132 -4.74 0.51 -20.31
N TYR A 133 -5.37 0.97 -21.37
CA TYR A 133 -6.58 0.35 -21.90
C TYR A 133 -6.34 -1.06 -22.46
N ASN A 134 -5.26 -1.25 -23.21
CA ASN A 134 -4.94 -2.56 -23.80
C ASN A 134 -4.63 -3.61 -22.74
N ARG A 135 -3.82 -3.26 -21.72
CA ARG A 135 -3.49 -4.18 -20.61
C ARG A 135 -4.68 -4.45 -19.72
N ALA A 136 -5.48 -3.42 -19.37
CA ALA A 136 -6.70 -3.60 -18.59
C ALA A 136 -7.65 -4.59 -19.27
N LYS A 137 -7.84 -4.46 -20.60
CA LYS A 137 -8.66 -5.39 -21.37
C LYS A 137 -8.10 -6.82 -21.36
N LYS A 138 -6.78 -6.99 -21.57
CA LYS A 138 -6.11 -8.30 -21.51
C LYS A 138 -6.25 -8.96 -20.15
N LEU A 139 -6.18 -8.17 -19.08
CA LEU A 139 -6.25 -8.64 -17.67
C LEU A 139 -7.69 -8.72 -17.14
N HIS A 140 -8.69 -8.49 -17.99
CA HIS A 140 -10.12 -8.48 -17.61
C HIS A 140 -10.45 -7.50 -16.49
N ILE A 141 -9.79 -6.34 -16.47
CA ILE A 141 -10.03 -5.25 -15.51
C ILE A 141 -11.04 -4.27 -16.12
N ASP A 142 -12.10 -3.99 -15.38
CA ASP A 142 -13.13 -3.02 -15.81
C ASP A 142 -12.53 -1.61 -15.84
N VAL A 143 -12.61 -0.97 -17.00
CA VAL A 143 -12.00 0.35 -17.25
C VAL A 143 -12.83 1.48 -16.66
N GLU A 144 -14.17 1.35 -16.68
CA GLU A 144 -15.13 2.38 -16.28
C GLU A 144 -15.59 2.23 -14.82
N ALA A 145 -15.07 1.25 -14.08
CA ALA A 145 -15.40 1.09 -12.69
C ALA A 145 -14.84 2.24 -11.85
N ARG A 146 -15.69 2.78 -10.96
CA ARG A 146 -15.26 3.80 -9.98
C ARG A 146 -14.31 3.18 -8.99
N ARG A 147 -13.19 3.88 -8.70
CA ARG A 147 -12.17 3.41 -7.77
C ARG A 147 -11.69 4.50 -6.84
N ILE A 148 -11.14 4.09 -5.71
CA ILE A 148 -10.43 4.95 -4.77
C ILE A 148 -9.13 4.24 -4.35
N VAL A 149 -8.10 5.01 -4.05
CA VAL A 149 -6.84 4.48 -3.54
C VAL A 149 -6.70 4.81 -2.06
N PHE A 150 -6.49 3.77 -1.25
CA PHE A 150 -6.04 3.89 0.13
C PHE A 150 -4.54 3.65 0.19
N LEU A 151 -3.86 4.43 1.00
CA LEU A 151 -2.46 4.28 1.35
C LEU A 151 -2.37 4.04 2.86
N ILE A 152 -1.75 2.95 3.24
CA ILE A 152 -1.56 2.52 4.63
C ILE A 152 -0.06 2.53 4.89
N GLU A 153 0.39 3.44 5.74
CA GLU A 153 1.78 3.50 6.17
C GLU A 153 1.95 2.74 7.49
N THR A 154 2.86 1.77 7.49
CA THR A 154 3.23 1.02 8.69
C THR A 154 4.46 1.64 9.36
N LYS A 155 4.51 1.65 10.69
CA LYS A 155 5.69 2.17 11.42
C LYS A 155 6.89 1.21 11.39
N ASN A 156 6.66 -0.09 11.16
CA ASN A 156 7.69 -1.11 11.13
C ASN A 156 7.99 -1.56 9.71
N GLU A 157 9.25 -1.52 9.30
CA GLU A 157 9.74 -1.79 7.94
C GLU A 157 9.54 -3.24 7.42
N LYS A 158 9.02 -4.17 8.21
CA LYS A 158 8.83 -5.59 7.82
C LYS A 158 7.58 -6.19 8.43
N ASP A 159 6.48 -5.48 8.39
CA ASP A 159 5.23 -6.02 8.91
C ASP A 159 4.51 -6.88 7.86
N SER A 160 5.08 -8.08 7.59
CA SER A 160 4.44 -9.07 6.71
C SER A 160 3.00 -9.40 7.15
N ASN A 161 2.73 -9.30 8.43
CA ASN A 161 1.40 -9.55 9.00
C ASN A 161 0.41 -8.46 8.60
N ALA A 162 0.84 -7.18 8.51
CA ALA A 162 -0.05 -6.08 8.11
C ALA A 162 -0.57 -6.27 6.68
N LEU A 163 0.31 -6.65 5.73
CA LEU A 163 -0.11 -6.92 4.35
C LEU A 163 -1.08 -8.11 4.26
N GLU A 164 -0.84 -9.19 5.01
CA GLU A 164 -1.71 -10.35 5.04
C GLU A 164 -3.06 -10.02 5.70
N THR A 165 -3.05 -9.24 6.78
CA THR A 165 -4.28 -8.75 7.44
C THR A 165 -5.11 -7.92 6.47
N VAL A 166 -4.49 -6.96 5.75
CA VAL A 166 -5.20 -6.17 4.73
C VAL A 166 -5.73 -7.08 3.62
N ARG A 167 -4.95 -8.04 3.14
CA ARG A 167 -5.43 -9.00 2.13
C ARG A 167 -6.62 -9.81 2.61
N SER A 168 -6.65 -10.23 3.87
CA SER A 168 -7.76 -11.02 4.44
C SER A 168 -9.09 -10.25 4.45
N LEU A 169 -9.05 -8.92 4.63
CA LEU A 169 -10.22 -8.04 4.58
C LEU A 169 -10.91 -7.99 3.21
N PHE A 170 -10.11 -8.13 2.17
CA PHE A 170 -10.57 -8.05 0.78
C PHE A 170 -10.59 -9.43 0.09
N THR A 171 -10.50 -10.53 0.89
CA THR A 171 -10.66 -11.89 0.38
C THR A 171 -12.11 -12.16 0.00
N GLY A 172 -12.32 -12.66 -1.20
CA GLY A 172 -13.62 -12.97 -1.76
C GLY A 172 -13.75 -12.49 -3.20
N LYS A 173 -14.97 -12.27 -3.66
CA LYS A 173 -15.27 -11.83 -5.04
C LYS A 173 -15.02 -10.32 -5.25
N THR A 174 -14.03 -9.74 -4.58
CA THR A 174 -13.70 -8.33 -4.75
C THR A 174 -12.79 -8.15 -5.96
N LYS A 175 -13.02 -7.05 -6.69
CA LYS A 175 -12.16 -6.61 -7.80
C LYS A 175 -11.12 -5.60 -7.32
N ASP A 176 -10.78 -5.67 -6.03
CA ASP A 176 -9.83 -4.78 -5.38
C ASP A 176 -8.40 -5.28 -5.61
N PHE A 177 -7.45 -4.36 -5.70
CA PHE A 177 -6.03 -4.68 -5.81
C PHE A 177 -5.31 -4.24 -4.55
N ILE A 178 -4.47 -5.14 -4.01
CA ILE A 178 -3.66 -4.88 -2.84
C ILE A 178 -2.22 -5.13 -3.23
N THR A 179 -1.43 -4.06 -3.18
CA THR A 179 -0.02 -4.09 -3.56
C THR A 179 0.82 -3.28 -2.60
N ALA A 180 2.14 -3.37 -2.72
CA ALA A 180 3.11 -2.52 -2.04
C ALA A 180 4.06 -1.96 -3.09
N VAL A 181 4.33 -0.66 -3.03
CA VAL A 181 5.30 0.01 -3.92
C VAL A 181 6.65 0.10 -3.25
N ASP A 182 6.67 0.18 -1.93
CA ASP A 182 7.86 0.15 -1.08
C ASP A 182 7.64 -0.73 0.17
N GLU A 183 8.63 -0.76 1.06
CA GLU A 183 8.61 -1.65 2.24
C GLU A 183 7.65 -1.16 3.36
N LYS A 184 7.19 0.08 3.31
CA LYS A 184 6.37 0.73 4.36
C LYS A 184 4.92 0.92 3.96
N ASP A 185 4.66 1.02 2.65
CA ASP A 185 3.39 1.47 2.12
C ASP A 185 2.58 0.30 1.52
N ILE A 186 1.46 -0.03 2.16
CA ILE A 186 0.46 -0.94 1.61
C ILE A 186 -0.58 -0.10 0.86
N ILE A 187 -0.84 -0.45 -0.39
CA ILE A 187 -1.77 0.28 -1.25
C ILE A 187 -2.96 -0.62 -1.56
N VAL A 188 -4.16 -0.09 -1.33
CA VAL A 188 -5.42 -0.74 -1.71
C VAL A 188 -6.12 0.10 -2.77
N VAL A 189 -6.24 -0.45 -3.97
CA VAL A 189 -7.07 0.12 -5.03
C VAL A 189 -8.44 -0.54 -4.96
N LYS A 190 -9.39 0.13 -4.35
CA LYS A 190 -10.74 -0.40 -4.12
C LYS A 190 -11.67 -0.02 -5.25
N GLU A 191 -12.39 -1.02 -5.81
CA GLU A 191 -13.51 -0.80 -6.72
C GLU A 191 -14.78 -0.48 -5.89
N LEU A 192 -15.48 0.59 -6.25
CA LEU A 192 -16.71 1.01 -5.57
C LEU A 192 -17.93 0.35 -6.17
N LYS A 193 -18.84 -0.09 -5.32
CA LYS A 193 -20.18 -0.51 -5.73
C LYS A 193 -21.05 0.71 -6.12
N PRO A 194 -22.07 0.52 -6.94
CA PRO A 194 -23.04 1.59 -7.22
C PRO A 194 -23.62 2.15 -5.92
N GLY A 195 -23.59 3.48 -5.76
CA GLY A 195 -24.12 4.17 -4.59
C GLY A 195 -23.15 4.37 -3.43
N GLU A 196 -21.99 3.70 -3.41
CA GLU A 196 -20.97 3.96 -2.39
C GLU A 196 -20.40 5.37 -2.51
N SER A 197 -20.20 6.02 -1.36
CA SER A 197 -19.75 7.40 -1.18
C SER A 197 -18.49 7.49 -0.32
N TYR A 198 -18.01 8.70 -0.05
CA TYR A 198 -16.90 8.93 0.88
C TYR A 198 -17.20 8.48 2.31
N GLU A 199 -18.46 8.55 2.76
CA GLU A 199 -18.86 8.06 4.10
C GLU A 199 -18.65 6.55 4.24
N ASP A 200 -18.87 5.80 3.16
CA ASP A 200 -18.60 4.36 3.16
C ASP A 200 -17.10 4.07 3.11
N MET A 201 -16.34 4.91 2.42
CA MET A 201 -14.87 4.81 2.39
C MET A 201 -14.26 5.12 3.76
N ASP A 202 -14.81 6.07 4.52
CA ASP A 202 -14.42 6.32 5.92
C ASP A 202 -14.68 5.10 6.81
N LYS A 203 -15.79 4.39 6.62
CA LYS A 203 -16.06 3.13 7.34
C LYS A 203 -15.07 2.03 6.97
N VAL A 204 -14.72 1.91 5.69
CA VAL A 204 -13.70 0.96 5.21
C VAL A 204 -12.34 1.28 5.84
N ALA A 205 -11.93 2.56 5.85
CA ALA A 205 -10.68 3.00 6.49
C ALA A 205 -10.65 2.68 7.99
N LYS A 206 -11.76 2.91 8.71
CA LYS A 206 -11.90 2.56 10.14
C LYS A 206 -11.77 1.05 10.36
N THR A 207 -12.44 0.24 9.55
CA THR A 207 -12.35 -1.21 9.63
C THR A 207 -10.90 -1.70 9.43
N MET A 208 -10.18 -1.15 8.43
CA MET A 208 -8.77 -1.46 8.23
C MET A 208 -7.93 -1.06 9.44
N LEU A 209 -8.14 0.15 9.98
CA LEU A 209 -7.40 0.64 11.16
C LEU A 209 -7.62 -0.26 12.38
N ASP A 210 -8.88 -0.60 12.68
CA ASP A 210 -9.24 -1.43 13.84
C ASP A 210 -8.63 -2.83 13.73
N MET A 211 -8.64 -3.45 12.55
CA MET A 211 -8.05 -4.77 12.35
C MET A 211 -6.52 -4.74 12.41
N LEU A 212 -5.88 -3.75 11.80
CA LEU A 212 -4.42 -3.61 11.85
C LEU A 212 -3.93 -3.35 13.27
N ASN A 213 -4.64 -2.53 14.05
CA ASN A 213 -4.29 -2.30 15.45
C ASN A 213 -4.51 -3.54 16.34
N SER A 214 -5.57 -4.33 16.08
CA SER A 214 -5.94 -5.47 16.93
C SER A 214 -5.22 -6.76 16.57
N GLU A 215 -5.10 -7.08 15.28
CA GLU A 215 -4.56 -8.37 14.81
C GLU A 215 -3.08 -8.29 14.47
N ALA A 216 -2.64 -7.23 13.81
CA ALA A 216 -1.23 -7.04 13.46
C ALA A 216 -0.43 -6.33 14.55
N MET A 217 -1.06 -5.79 15.60
CA MET A 217 -0.44 -4.95 16.63
C MET A 217 0.40 -3.80 16.05
N SER A 218 0.02 -3.35 14.85
CA SER A 218 0.74 -2.33 14.09
C SER A 218 0.06 -0.98 14.23
N SER A 219 0.81 0.02 14.69
CA SER A 219 0.35 1.41 14.63
C SER A 219 0.52 1.92 13.21
N VAL A 220 -0.59 2.24 12.55
CA VAL A 220 -0.62 2.66 11.14
C VAL A 220 -1.28 4.01 10.96
N ASN A 221 -0.91 4.70 9.88
CA ASN A 221 -1.65 5.85 9.36
C ASN A 221 -2.30 5.44 8.04
N ILE A 222 -3.56 5.79 7.87
CA ILE A 222 -4.33 5.50 6.66
C ILE A 222 -4.73 6.80 6.00
N SER A 223 -4.46 6.92 4.72
CA SER A 223 -4.97 8.02 3.91
C SER A 223 -5.68 7.50 2.67
N TYR A 224 -6.50 8.34 2.05
CA TYR A 224 -7.13 7.99 0.78
C TYR A 224 -7.30 9.21 -0.12
N GLY A 225 -7.24 8.95 -1.43
CA GLY A 225 -7.42 9.95 -2.48
C GLY A 225 -8.88 10.23 -2.80
N THR A 226 -9.14 10.83 -3.97
CA THR A 226 -10.50 11.02 -4.47
C THR A 226 -11.03 9.78 -5.19
N ILE A 227 -12.36 9.64 -5.20
CA ILE A 227 -13.04 8.64 -6.03
C ILE A 227 -12.89 9.05 -7.49
N VAL A 228 -12.32 8.15 -8.30
CA VAL A 228 -12.08 8.36 -9.73
C VAL A 228 -13.00 7.48 -10.58
N PRO A 229 -13.46 7.97 -11.75
CA PRO A 229 -14.45 7.25 -12.56
C PRO A 229 -13.83 6.16 -13.44
N GLU A 230 -12.54 6.24 -13.76
CA GLU A 230 -11.88 5.36 -14.71
C GLU A 230 -10.52 4.87 -14.21
N ILE A 231 -10.08 3.73 -14.73
CA ILE A 231 -8.80 3.10 -14.36
C ILE A 231 -7.60 4.03 -14.62
N LYS A 232 -7.62 4.83 -15.68
CA LYS A 232 -6.53 5.77 -16.03
C LYS A 232 -6.28 6.83 -14.97
N ASP A 233 -7.31 7.16 -14.16
CA ASP A 233 -7.24 8.19 -13.13
C ASP A 233 -6.76 7.65 -11.77
N VAL A 234 -6.49 6.35 -11.65
CA VAL A 234 -6.09 5.72 -10.39
C VAL A 234 -4.76 6.30 -9.86
N SER A 235 -3.81 6.64 -10.75
CA SER A 235 -2.55 7.30 -10.36
C SER A 235 -2.80 8.65 -9.68
N ARG A 236 -3.81 9.41 -10.13
CA ARG A 236 -4.21 10.66 -9.49
C ARG A 236 -4.71 10.41 -8.07
N SER A 237 -5.61 9.43 -7.87
CA SER A 237 -6.11 9.07 -6.54
C SER A 237 -4.97 8.63 -5.60
N TYR A 238 -3.97 7.93 -6.13
CA TYR A 238 -2.77 7.54 -5.37
C TYR A 238 -1.93 8.75 -4.94
N LYS A 239 -1.64 9.68 -5.85
CA LYS A 239 -0.90 10.92 -5.54
C LYS A 239 -1.63 11.77 -4.51
N GLU A 240 -2.95 11.82 -4.60
CA GLU A 240 -3.80 12.50 -3.64
C GLU A 240 -3.79 11.81 -2.26
N ALA A 241 -3.82 10.47 -2.21
CA ALA A 241 -3.68 9.70 -0.98
C ALA A 241 -2.31 9.96 -0.32
N LYS A 242 -1.22 9.98 -1.11
CA LYS A 242 0.12 10.29 -0.62
C LYS A 242 0.21 11.70 -0.03
N MET A 243 -0.35 12.69 -0.75
CA MET A 243 -0.45 14.05 -0.23
C MET A 243 -1.28 14.11 1.07
N ALA A 244 -2.38 13.36 1.14
CA ALA A 244 -3.22 13.31 2.33
C ALA A 244 -2.47 12.72 3.53
N LEU A 245 -1.61 11.73 3.32
CA LEU A 245 -0.76 11.16 4.35
C LEU A 245 0.23 12.22 4.91
N ASP A 246 0.95 12.91 4.02
CA ASP A 246 1.94 13.92 4.41
C ASP A 246 1.28 15.12 5.12
N VAL A 247 0.20 15.65 4.54
CA VAL A 247 -0.58 16.75 5.14
C VAL A 247 -1.17 16.33 6.49
N GLY A 248 -1.57 15.06 6.60
CA GLY A 248 -2.03 14.44 7.85
C GLY A 248 -0.96 14.51 8.94
N LYS A 249 0.26 14.09 8.63
CA LYS A 249 1.40 14.14 9.56
C LYS A 249 1.73 15.57 10.02
N ILE A 250 1.59 16.54 9.13
CA ILE A 250 1.93 17.94 9.44
C ILE A 250 0.85 18.62 10.30
N PHE A 251 -0.42 18.47 9.91
CA PHE A 251 -1.50 19.29 10.46
C PHE A 251 -2.52 18.53 11.30
N TYR A 252 -2.59 17.22 11.15
CA TYR A 252 -3.61 16.36 11.73
C TYR A 252 -3.00 15.14 12.45
N ALA A 253 -1.88 15.34 13.17
CA ALA A 253 -1.10 14.28 13.81
C ALA A 253 -1.91 13.41 14.81
N ASP A 254 -3.02 13.93 15.32
CA ASP A 254 -3.93 13.20 16.23
C ASP A 254 -4.87 12.24 15.49
N TYR A 255 -4.91 12.28 14.16
CA TYR A 255 -5.81 11.48 13.34
C TYR A 255 -5.03 10.41 12.58
N ASN A 256 -5.40 9.16 12.78
CA ASN A 256 -4.82 8.03 12.05
C ASN A 256 -5.48 7.79 10.68
N ILE A 257 -6.57 8.49 10.36
CA ILE A 257 -7.26 8.40 9.06
C ILE A 257 -7.43 9.81 8.51
N VAL A 258 -6.92 10.04 7.28
CA VAL A 258 -7.02 11.34 6.62
C VAL A 258 -7.41 11.17 5.15
N GLY A 259 -8.56 11.71 4.77
CA GLY A 259 -9.00 11.75 3.38
C GLY A 259 -8.56 13.03 2.66
N TYR A 260 -8.18 12.92 1.39
CA TYR A 260 -7.75 14.06 0.59
C TYR A 260 -8.82 15.17 0.48
N ASN A 261 -10.10 14.79 0.44
CA ASN A 261 -11.23 15.73 0.42
C ASN A 261 -11.39 16.53 1.71
N ASN A 262 -10.77 16.10 2.83
CA ASN A 262 -10.89 16.71 4.14
C ASN A 262 -9.69 17.61 4.52
N LEU A 263 -8.69 17.75 3.63
CA LEU A 263 -7.45 18.48 3.92
C LEU A 263 -7.62 20.00 4.06
N GLY A 264 -8.69 20.55 3.51
CA GLY A 264 -8.96 21.98 3.57
C GLY A 264 -7.76 22.84 3.10
N ILE A 265 -7.41 23.84 3.88
CA ILE A 265 -6.30 24.78 3.58
C ILE A 265 -4.93 24.10 3.67
N GLY A 266 -4.78 23.02 4.43
CA GLY A 266 -3.53 22.27 4.54
C GLY A 266 -3.00 21.80 3.20
N ARG A 267 -3.90 21.42 2.28
CA ARG A 267 -3.56 21.04 0.90
C ARG A 267 -2.92 22.17 0.10
N LEU A 268 -3.39 23.39 0.29
CA LEU A 268 -2.83 24.56 -0.40
C LEU A 268 -1.45 24.90 0.14
N ILE A 269 -1.29 24.89 1.46
CA ILE A 269 -0.02 25.21 2.12
C ILE A 269 1.05 24.18 1.75
N TYR A 270 0.73 22.91 1.69
CA TYR A 270 1.67 21.84 1.31
C TYR A 270 2.24 22.02 -0.11
N GLN A 271 1.52 22.70 -1.00
CA GLN A 271 1.96 22.99 -2.37
C GLN A 271 2.74 24.29 -2.52
N LEU A 272 2.92 25.08 -1.44
CA LEU A 272 3.66 26.33 -1.53
C LEU A 272 5.17 26.07 -1.66
N PRO A 273 5.85 26.78 -2.59
CA PRO A 273 7.31 26.72 -2.66
C PRO A 273 7.96 27.26 -1.38
N MET A 274 9.00 26.58 -0.88
CA MET A 274 9.72 26.98 0.33
C MET A 274 10.22 28.44 0.33
N PRO A 275 10.73 29.00 -0.80
CA PRO A 275 11.10 30.42 -0.84
C PRO A 275 9.92 31.36 -0.56
N LEU A 276 8.72 31.02 -1.05
CA LEU A 276 7.50 31.80 -0.79
C LEU A 276 7.09 31.72 0.68
N CYS A 277 7.18 30.54 1.28
CA CYS A 277 6.92 30.35 2.71
C CYS A 277 7.85 31.21 3.58
N LYS A 278 9.16 31.17 3.30
CA LYS A 278 10.18 31.96 4.02
C LYS A 278 9.95 33.46 3.87
N MET A 279 9.59 33.92 2.68
CA MET A 279 9.25 35.33 2.41
C MET A 279 8.03 35.77 3.22
N PHE A 280 6.94 35.01 3.15
CA PHE A 280 5.69 35.26 3.87
C PHE A 280 5.90 35.35 5.39
N ILE A 281 6.62 34.41 5.98
CA ILE A 281 6.89 34.41 7.43
C ILE A 281 7.73 35.62 7.84
N ARG A 282 8.74 36.03 7.03
CA ARG A 282 9.55 37.22 7.28
C ARG A 282 8.70 38.50 7.26
N GLU A 283 7.78 38.62 6.32
CA GLU A 283 6.89 39.79 6.20
C GLU A 283 5.91 39.87 7.38
N ILE A 284 5.32 38.76 7.79
CA ILE A 284 4.31 38.72 8.86
C ILE A 284 4.94 38.97 10.24
N PHE A 285 6.13 38.45 10.51
CA PHE A 285 6.74 38.48 11.84
C PHE A 285 7.96 39.42 11.94
N ASP A 286 8.18 40.29 10.96
CA ASP A 286 9.29 41.28 10.94
C ASP A 286 10.66 40.60 11.25
N GLY A 287 10.89 39.45 10.66
CA GLY A 287 12.12 38.67 10.84
C GLY A 287 12.22 37.84 12.13
N LYS A 288 11.22 37.92 13.02
CA LYS A 288 11.09 36.99 14.17
C LYS A 288 10.45 35.67 13.72
N SER A 289 10.75 34.58 14.41
CA SER A 289 10.10 33.33 14.15
C SER A 289 8.96 33.05 15.13
N PRO A 290 7.80 32.52 14.69
CA PRO A 290 6.78 32.00 15.60
C PRO A 290 7.29 30.89 16.52
N ASP A 291 8.44 30.31 16.23
CA ASP A 291 9.12 29.29 17.06
C ASP A 291 9.67 29.86 18.36
N GLU A 292 9.78 31.18 18.45
CA GLU A 292 10.21 31.85 19.67
C GLU A 292 9.09 32.02 20.70
N PHE A 293 7.84 31.64 20.33
CA PHE A 293 6.75 31.64 21.29
C PHE A 293 6.89 30.48 22.28
N ASP A 294 6.74 30.81 23.56
CA ASP A 294 6.68 29.80 24.61
C ASP A 294 5.43 28.89 24.46
N GLU A 295 5.48 27.71 25.06
CA GLU A 295 4.37 26.73 25.04
C GLU A 295 3.05 27.32 25.53
N GLU A 296 3.12 28.23 26.54
CA GLU A 296 1.94 28.87 27.09
C GLU A 296 1.25 29.78 26.08
N THR A 297 2.05 30.54 25.31
CA THR A 297 1.56 31.41 24.22
C THR A 297 0.94 30.57 23.10
N LEU A 298 1.64 29.51 22.63
CA LEU A 298 1.12 28.62 21.60
C LEU A 298 -0.16 27.91 22.03
N SER A 299 -0.23 27.42 23.28
CA SER A 299 -1.43 26.82 23.84
C SER A 299 -2.60 27.81 23.87
N THR A 300 -2.33 29.05 24.26
CA THR A 300 -3.33 30.13 24.28
C THR A 300 -3.87 30.42 22.89
N ILE A 301 -3.00 30.54 21.89
CA ILE A 301 -3.37 30.79 20.50
C ILE A 301 -4.22 29.64 19.95
N ASN A 302 -3.76 28.40 20.10
CA ASN A 302 -4.47 27.23 19.60
C ASN A 302 -5.87 27.13 20.21
N LYS A 303 -5.96 27.30 21.55
CA LYS A 303 -7.24 27.25 22.25
C LYS A 303 -8.18 28.38 21.85
N PHE A 304 -7.63 29.56 21.55
CA PHE A 304 -8.41 30.69 21.07
C PHE A 304 -8.99 30.43 19.67
N PHE A 305 -8.23 29.83 18.77
CA PHE A 305 -8.73 29.40 17.45
C PHE A 305 -9.76 28.26 17.56
N GLU A 306 -9.52 27.26 18.40
CA GLU A 306 -10.46 26.15 18.64
C GLU A 306 -11.83 26.65 19.13
N ASN A 307 -11.84 27.69 19.94
CA ASN A 307 -13.05 28.33 20.47
C ASN A 307 -13.60 29.45 19.57
N SER A 308 -13.24 29.45 18.28
CA SER A 308 -13.77 30.41 17.29
C SER A 308 -13.61 31.88 17.74
N LEU A 309 -12.44 32.22 18.30
CA LEU A 309 -12.05 33.55 18.80
C LEU A 309 -12.91 34.04 19.99
N ASN A 310 -13.53 33.14 20.75
CA ASN A 310 -14.35 33.47 21.89
C ASN A 310 -13.50 33.58 23.17
N VAL A 311 -13.26 34.81 23.62
CA VAL A 311 -12.46 35.13 24.80
C VAL A 311 -12.99 34.46 26.07
N SER A 312 -14.30 34.46 26.30
CA SER A 312 -14.89 33.92 27.54
C SER A 312 -14.77 32.38 27.59
N GLU A 313 -15.04 31.69 26.48
CA GLU A 313 -14.93 30.25 26.40
C GLU A 313 -13.46 29.81 26.48
N THR A 314 -12.56 30.50 25.81
CA THR A 314 -11.13 30.22 25.84
C THR A 314 -10.55 30.36 27.25
N SER A 315 -10.89 31.46 27.97
CA SER A 315 -10.43 31.65 29.33
C SER A 315 -10.93 30.54 30.26
N ARG A 316 -12.18 30.09 30.12
CA ARG A 316 -12.76 28.99 30.84
C ARG A 316 -12.02 27.67 30.63
N GLN A 317 -11.74 27.34 29.36
CA GLN A 317 -11.04 26.09 28.99
C GLN A 317 -9.56 26.10 29.37
N LEU A 318 -8.91 27.28 29.40
CA LEU A 318 -7.54 27.42 29.87
C LEU A 318 -7.43 27.54 31.41
N TYR A 319 -8.56 27.57 32.13
CA TYR A 319 -8.61 27.74 33.57
C TYR A 319 -7.93 29.03 34.06
N ILE A 320 -8.04 30.13 33.28
CA ILE A 320 -7.47 31.43 33.59
C ILE A 320 -8.55 32.50 33.67
N HIS A 321 -8.25 33.61 34.37
CA HIS A 321 -9.17 34.75 34.40
C HIS A 321 -9.21 35.43 33.01
N ARG A 322 -10.38 35.91 32.60
CA ARG A 322 -10.58 36.61 31.31
C ARG A 322 -9.55 37.73 31.07
N ASN A 323 -9.24 38.51 32.10
CA ASN A 323 -8.26 39.61 31.97
C ASN A 323 -6.85 39.08 31.71
N THR A 324 -6.50 37.91 32.25
CA THR A 324 -5.21 37.25 31.95
C THR A 324 -5.13 36.84 30.48
N LEU A 325 -6.22 36.30 29.93
CA LEU A 325 -6.26 35.98 28.51
C LEU A 325 -6.14 37.22 27.64
N VAL A 326 -6.88 38.30 27.94
CA VAL A 326 -6.79 39.58 27.23
C VAL A 326 -5.37 40.13 27.27
N TYR A 327 -4.72 40.12 28.43
CA TYR A 327 -3.32 40.52 28.57
C TYR A 327 -2.37 39.71 27.67
N ARG A 328 -2.55 38.38 27.57
CA ARG A 328 -1.76 37.54 26.68
C ARG A 328 -1.98 37.89 25.21
N LEU A 329 -3.23 38.14 24.81
CA LEU A 329 -3.58 38.54 23.45
C LEU A 329 -2.99 39.93 23.10
N ASP A 330 -3.03 40.89 24.06
CA ASP A 330 -2.41 42.20 23.88
C ASP A 330 -0.87 42.10 23.77
N LYS A 331 -0.24 41.21 24.55
CA LYS A 331 1.18 40.94 24.45
C LYS A 331 1.53 40.36 23.06
N LEU A 332 0.73 39.41 22.59
CA LEU A 332 0.89 38.81 21.25
C LEU A 332 0.78 39.86 20.15
N GLN A 333 -0.25 40.74 20.21
CA GLN A 333 -0.44 41.81 19.27
C GLN A 333 0.77 42.78 19.24
N LYS A 334 1.33 43.14 20.39
CA LYS A 334 2.52 43.98 20.48
C LYS A 334 3.77 43.35 19.89
N THR A 335 3.86 42.00 19.93
CA THR A 335 5.02 41.27 19.44
C THR A 335 4.93 41.05 17.95
N THR A 336 3.72 40.81 17.39
CA THR A 336 3.50 40.36 16.01
C THR A 336 2.85 41.45 15.15
N ASN A 337 2.37 42.52 15.73
CA ASN A 337 1.55 43.54 15.10
C ASN A 337 0.21 43.03 14.52
N LEU A 338 -0.21 41.81 14.87
CA LEU A 338 -1.47 41.17 14.49
C LEU A 338 -2.38 41.02 15.71
N ASP A 339 -3.60 41.54 15.65
CA ASP A 339 -4.62 41.33 16.66
C ASP A 339 -5.51 40.12 16.27
N ILE A 340 -5.21 38.97 16.82
CA ILE A 340 -5.96 37.73 16.51
C ILE A 340 -7.42 37.75 16.97
N ARG A 341 -7.91 38.82 17.59
CA ARG A 341 -9.34 39.10 17.85
C ARG A 341 -10.03 39.66 16.62
N VAL A 342 -9.28 40.26 15.70
CA VAL A 342 -9.74 40.74 14.39
C VAL A 342 -9.67 39.58 13.40
N PHE A 343 -10.75 39.31 12.67
CA PHE A 343 -10.88 38.13 11.82
C PHE A 343 -9.78 38.03 10.76
N ASP A 344 -9.46 39.12 10.07
CA ASP A 344 -8.45 39.12 8.99
C ASP A 344 -7.04 38.85 9.55
N ASP A 345 -6.69 39.44 10.70
CA ASP A 345 -5.42 39.20 11.39
C ASP A 345 -5.37 37.76 11.92
N ALA A 346 -6.49 37.25 12.44
CA ALA A 346 -6.61 35.89 12.90
C ALA A 346 -6.38 34.86 11.80
N ILE A 347 -6.96 35.04 10.61
CA ILE A 347 -6.71 34.20 9.44
C ILE A 347 -5.24 34.26 9.05
N THR A 348 -4.67 35.47 8.90
CA THR A 348 -3.28 35.67 8.54
C THR A 348 -2.35 34.92 9.52
N PHE A 349 -2.60 35.09 10.81
CA PHE A 349 -1.83 34.43 11.87
C PHE A 349 -1.97 32.90 11.83
N LYS A 350 -3.19 32.40 11.63
CA LYS A 350 -3.46 30.95 11.52
C LYS A 350 -2.71 30.34 10.34
N ILE A 351 -2.74 30.99 9.18
CA ILE A 351 -2.00 30.55 7.98
C ILE A 351 -0.50 30.57 8.26
N ALA A 352 0.02 31.63 8.90
CA ALA A 352 1.43 31.74 9.23
C ALA A 352 1.90 30.59 10.14
N LEU A 353 1.14 30.21 11.17
CA LEU A 353 1.44 29.05 12.02
C LEU A 353 1.45 27.74 11.22
N MET A 354 0.52 27.57 10.29
CA MET A 354 0.49 26.38 9.43
C MET A 354 1.71 26.36 8.49
N VAL A 355 2.07 27.48 7.90
CA VAL A 355 3.27 27.59 7.05
C VAL A 355 4.54 27.23 7.84
N VAL A 356 4.66 27.68 9.09
CA VAL A 356 5.80 27.33 9.95
C VAL A 356 5.85 25.83 10.23
N LYS A 357 4.71 25.19 10.55
CA LYS A 357 4.66 23.73 10.73
C LYS A 357 5.10 22.98 9.47
N TYR A 358 4.66 23.44 8.31
CA TYR A 358 5.05 22.88 7.02
C TYR A 358 6.56 23.04 6.77
N MET A 359 7.11 24.22 6.98
CA MET A 359 8.55 24.48 6.79
C MET A 359 9.39 23.55 7.68
N LYS A 360 9.05 23.41 8.97
CA LYS A 360 9.73 22.49 9.89
C LYS A 360 9.69 21.04 9.43
N TYR A 361 8.53 20.60 8.96
CA TYR A 361 8.39 19.24 8.44
C TYR A 361 9.32 19.00 7.24
N MET A 362 9.36 19.95 6.30
CA MET A 362 10.22 19.85 5.11
C MET A 362 11.71 19.90 5.47
N GLU A 363 12.12 20.74 6.42
CA GLU A 363 13.50 20.77 6.90
C GLU A 363 13.93 19.45 7.57
N ASN A 364 13.03 18.79 8.28
CA ASN A 364 13.29 17.48 8.89
C ASN A 364 13.37 16.31 7.88
N LEU A 365 12.84 16.47 6.66
CA LEU A 365 12.94 15.49 5.59
C LEU A 365 14.25 15.61 4.78
N GLU A 366 14.92 16.76 4.83
CA GLU A 366 16.19 17.01 4.13
C GLU A 366 17.43 16.47 4.90
N TYR A 367 17.23 16.00 6.13
CA TYR A 367 18.26 15.36 6.97
C TYR A 367 17.96 13.86 7.16
#